data_0101ee4862ae8b15f76982fec4574221
#
_entry.id   0101ee4862ae8b15f76982fec4574221
#
_cell.length_a   1.000
_cell.length_b   1.000
_cell.length_c   1.000
_cell.angle_alpha   90.00
_cell.angle_beta   90.00
_cell.angle_gamma   90.00
#
_symmetry.space_group_name_H-M   'P 1'
#
loop_
_entity.id
_entity.type
_entity.pdbx_description
1 polymer ?
#
loop_
_entity_poly.entity_id
_entity_poly.type
_entity_poly.pdbx_seq_one_letter_code
_entity_poly.pdbx_strand_id
1 'polypeptide(L)'
;MDIKVGRKAIAEATEKLKNWGRWGKDDHVGTLNHVTPQDIVKAASLIRTGKVFALGIPLDATGPQTGLFGGRFNPIHQMLATGTDAIAGRQDWNKIRYADDTLTLCVQGATHWDALGHVFYEDKAYNGHDAKLIDSKGLNVLGIEHSKSKMVGRGVLLDIARFRGVKWMADGESISNDELDKCAKDQNVSIGRGDFVIIRTGQMERCLAEKKWGGYAGGDAPGVKFENCYWCQEKEIAAICTDTWGVEVRPNETVEANQPWHWVVIPAMGLCMGEIFYLKELAEDCVEDGVYEFFFCGPPLIITGGTGSPINPQAIK
;
A
#
# COMPACT_ATOMS: atom_id res chain seq x y z
N MET A 1 -23.96 -1.05 2.54
CA MET A 1 -24.47 -2.42 2.87
C MET A 1 -24.31 -2.60 4.38
N ASP A 2 -25.32 -2.99 5.14
CA ASP A 2 -25.17 -3.18 6.58
C ASP A 2 -24.72 -4.63 6.86
N ILE A 3 -23.41 -4.84 7.00
CA ILE A 3 -22.81 -6.16 7.19
C ILE A 3 -22.44 -6.29 8.67
N LYS A 4 -23.03 -7.23 9.37
CA LYS A 4 -22.54 -7.62 10.70
C LYS A 4 -21.25 -8.43 10.51
N VAL A 5 -20.12 -7.76 10.67
CA VAL A 5 -18.81 -8.36 10.47
C VAL A 5 -18.52 -9.42 11.55
N GLY A 6 -18.02 -10.57 11.13
CA GLY A 6 -17.65 -11.70 11.94
C GLY A 6 -17.19 -12.85 11.05
N ARG A 7 -16.79 -14.00 11.63
CA ARG A 7 -16.26 -15.15 10.87
C ARG A 7 -17.16 -15.60 9.73
N LYS A 8 -18.49 -15.55 9.93
CA LYS A 8 -19.46 -15.91 8.89
C LYS A 8 -19.39 -14.95 7.71
N ALA A 9 -19.41 -13.64 7.96
CA ALA A 9 -19.34 -12.64 6.89
C ALA A 9 -18.01 -12.71 6.14
N ILE A 10 -16.90 -12.99 6.83
CA ILE A 10 -15.58 -13.19 6.23
C ILE A 10 -15.62 -14.40 5.28
N ALA A 11 -16.15 -15.56 5.73
CA ALA A 11 -16.24 -16.76 4.91
C ALA A 11 -17.14 -16.54 3.67
N GLU A 12 -18.30 -15.91 3.84
CA GLU A 12 -19.21 -15.58 2.74
C GLU A 12 -18.57 -14.62 1.72
N ALA A 13 -17.86 -13.59 2.20
CA ALA A 13 -17.16 -12.65 1.33
C ALA A 13 -16.01 -13.35 0.59
N THR A 14 -15.24 -14.19 1.28
CA THR A 14 -14.15 -14.97 0.69
C THR A 14 -14.66 -15.82 -0.47
N GLU A 15 -15.75 -16.58 -0.30
CA GLU A 15 -16.32 -17.39 -1.38
C GLU A 15 -16.86 -16.54 -2.53
N LYS A 16 -17.58 -15.46 -2.22
CA LYS A 16 -18.24 -14.62 -3.22
C LYS A 16 -17.26 -13.81 -4.06
N LEU A 17 -16.14 -13.36 -3.48
CA LEU A 17 -15.20 -12.44 -4.11
C LEU A 17 -13.93 -13.14 -4.63
N LYS A 18 -13.91 -14.46 -4.60
CA LYS A 18 -12.78 -15.27 -5.04
C LYS A 18 -12.48 -15.10 -6.52
N ASN A 19 -11.27 -14.63 -6.84
CA ASN A 19 -10.78 -14.49 -8.22
C ASN A 19 -9.85 -15.65 -8.65
N TRP A 20 -9.79 -16.72 -7.88
CA TRP A 20 -8.90 -17.86 -8.17
C TRP A 20 -9.16 -18.44 -9.56
N GLY A 21 -8.09 -18.61 -10.32
CA GLY A 21 -8.16 -19.10 -11.69
C GLY A 21 -8.64 -18.08 -12.73
N ARG A 22 -9.09 -16.88 -12.32
CA ARG A 22 -9.59 -15.84 -13.25
C ARG A 22 -8.57 -15.46 -14.31
N TRP A 23 -7.30 -15.40 -13.95
CA TRP A 23 -6.18 -15.11 -14.84
C TRP A 23 -5.24 -16.30 -15.05
N GLY A 24 -5.73 -17.50 -14.78
CA GLY A 24 -4.99 -18.76 -14.89
C GLY A 24 -4.49 -19.27 -13.54
N LYS A 25 -4.17 -20.57 -13.52
CA LYS A 25 -3.72 -21.25 -12.29
C LYS A 25 -2.34 -20.79 -11.79
N ASP A 26 -1.54 -20.26 -12.69
CA ASP A 26 -0.17 -19.80 -12.42
C ASP A 26 -0.10 -18.27 -12.26
N ASP A 27 -1.25 -17.61 -12.03
CA ASP A 27 -1.28 -16.17 -11.77
C ASP A 27 -0.76 -15.82 -10.38
N HIS A 28 0.16 -14.86 -10.33
CA HIS A 28 0.82 -14.39 -9.12
C HIS A 28 0.60 -12.89 -8.82
N VAL A 29 -0.21 -12.20 -9.64
CA VAL A 29 -0.35 -10.73 -9.59
C VAL A 29 -1.78 -10.23 -9.40
N GLY A 30 -2.77 -11.13 -9.43
CA GLY A 30 -4.15 -10.86 -9.07
C GLY A 30 -4.78 -9.69 -9.84
N THR A 31 -5.35 -8.74 -9.11
CA THR A 31 -6.08 -7.60 -9.68
C THR A 31 -5.23 -6.67 -10.54
N LEU A 32 -3.89 -6.72 -10.44
CA LEU A 32 -3.00 -5.99 -11.36
C LEU A 32 -3.16 -6.42 -12.82
N ASN A 33 -3.77 -7.58 -13.08
CA ASN A 33 -4.14 -8.01 -14.43
C ASN A 33 -5.30 -7.19 -15.04
N HIS A 34 -5.96 -6.35 -14.26
CA HIS A 34 -6.94 -5.39 -14.79
C HIS A 34 -6.29 -4.27 -15.60
N VAL A 35 -5.00 -3.99 -15.38
CA VAL A 35 -4.27 -2.95 -16.09
C VAL A 35 -3.76 -3.51 -17.42
N THR A 36 -4.20 -2.93 -18.53
CA THR A 36 -3.73 -3.26 -19.88
C THR A 36 -2.63 -2.30 -20.33
N PRO A 37 -1.81 -2.65 -21.34
CA PRO A 37 -0.86 -1.70 -21.94
C PRO A 37 -1.51 -0.40 -22.42
N GLN A 38 -2.75 -0.46 -22.92
CA GLN A 38 -3.51 0.69 -23.39
C GLN A 38 -3.90 1.61 -22.23
N ASP A 39 -4.21 1.05 -21.06
CA ASP A 39 -4.51 1.83 -19.85
C ASP A 39 -3.28 2.60 -19.38
N ILE A 40 -2.09 2.01 -19.47
CA ILE A 40 -0.82 2.69 -19.14
C ILE A 40 -0.57 3.85 -20.11
N VAL A 41 -0.75 3.64 -21.41
CA VAL A 41 -0.60 4.70 -22.41
C VAL A 41 -1.59 5.84 -22.16
N LYS A 42 -2.86 5.50 -21.85
CA LYS A 42 -3.88 6.48 -21.50
C LYS A 42 -3.51 7.22 -20.21
N ALA A 43 -3.04 6.51 -19.17
CA ALA A 43 -2.61 7.12 -17.93
C ALA A 43 -1.42 8.10 -18.14
N ALA A 44 -0.45 7.74 -18.98
CA ALA A 44 0.67 8.63 -19.32
C ALA A 44 0.21 9.93 -19.98
N SER A 45 -0.95 9.94 -20.65
CA SER A 45 -1.53 11.17 -21.23
C SER A 45 -2.11 12.12 -20.19
N LEU A 46 -2.19 11.72 -18.91
CA LEU A 46 -2.57 12.59 -17.79
C LEU A 46 -1.46 13.56 -17.37
N ILE A 47 -0.21 13.29 -17.77
CA ILE A 47 0.91 14.19 -17.50
C ILE A 47 0.73 15.48 -18.31
N ARG A 48 0.50 16.60 -17.63
CA ARG A 48 0.24 17.90 -18.23
C ARG A 48 1.26 18.96 -17.82
N THR A 49 1.72 18.90 -16.57
CA THR A 49 2.58 19.93 -15.97
C THR A 49 4.00 19.42 -15.74
N GLY A 50 4.21 18.11 -15.64
CA GLY A 50 5.47 17.49 -15.27
C GLY A 50 5.78 17.60 -13.77
N LYS A 51 4.82 17.99 -12.91
CA LYS A 51 4.98 17.95 -11.45
C LYS A 51 5.07 16.51 -11.00
N VAL A 52 6.06 16.20 -10.15
CA VAL A 52 6.31 14.86 -9.60
C VAL A 52 6.16 14.90 -8.08
N PHE A 53 5.31 14.05 -7.54
CA PHE A 53 5.07 13.90 -6.12
C PHE A 53 5.61 12.55 -5.65
N ALA A 54 6.58 12.55 -4.73
CA ALA A 54 7.06 11.35 -4.06
C ALA A 54 6.04 10.98 -2.95
N LEU A 55 5.48 9.80 -3.03
CA LEU A 55 4.45 9.34 -2.08
C LEU A 55 5.02 8.40 -1.01
N GLY A 56 6.34 8.30 -0.92
CA GLY A 56 7.04 7.51 0.08
C GLY A 56 7.56 8.36 1.24
N ILE A 57 7.66 7.76 2.43
CA ILE A 57 8.35 8.37 3.57
C ILE A 57 9.83 7.98 3.58
N PRO A 58 10.70 8.79 4.22
CA PRO A 58 12.09 8.44 4.40
C PRO A 58 12.30 7.09 5.10
N LEU A 59 13.29 6.35 4.66
CA LEU A 59 13.74 5.11 5.29
C LEU A 59 14.81 5.44 6.36
N ASP A 60 14.40 5.81 7.55
CA ASP A 60 15.31 6.17 8.63
C ASP A 60 14.92 5.54 9.99
N ALA A 61 15.80 5.70 10.97
CA ALA A 61 15.63 5.14 12.30
C ALA A 61 14.47 5.76 13.10
N THR A 62 13.94 6.91 12.66
CA THR A 62 12.84 7.65 13.31
C THR A 62 11.47 7.41 12.66
N GLY A 63 11.36 6.33 11.91
CA GLY A 63 10.15 5.94 11.18
C GLY A 63 8.99 5.48 12.07
N PRO A 64 7.91 4.98 11.45
CA PRO A 64 6.62 4.71 12.12
C PRO A 64 6.62 3.48 13.04
N GLN A 65 7.64 2.64 13.00
CA GLN A 65 7.68 1.41 13.78
C GLN A 65 8.06 1.68 15.24
N THR A 66 7.06 1.72 16.12
CA THR A 66 7.24 2.02 17.56
C THR A 66 7.24 0.77 18.44
N GLY A 67 7.14 -0.42 17.83
CA GLY A 67 7.13 -1.72 18.53
C GLY A 67 5.73 -2.23 18.89
N LEU A 68 4.65 -1.51 18.58
CA LEU A 68 3.26 -1.98 18.80
C LEU A 68 2.90 -3.17 17.89
N PHE A 69 3.33 -3.14 16.63
CA PHE A 69 3.21 -4.29 15.75
C PHE A 69 4.46 -5.16 15.92
N GLY A 70 4.28 -6.32 16.54
CA GLY A 70 5.39 -7.16 17.00
C GLY A 70 6.37 -7.56 15.91
N GLY A 71 7.67 -7.43 16.20
CA GLY A 71 8.76 -7.84 15.33
C GLY A 71 9.18 -6.85 14.25
N ARG A 72 8.37 -5.83 13.92
CA ARG A 72 8.76 -4.78 12.96
C ARG A 72 9.60 -3.70 13.63
N PHE A 73 10.64 -3.23 12.92
CA PHE A 73 11.54 -2.17 13.35
C PHE A 73 11.78 -1.16 12.21
N ASN A 74 12.20 0.05 12.58
CA ASN A 74 12.58 1.08 11.61
C ASN A 74 13.89 0.72 10.91
N PRO A 75 14.12 1.22 9.69
CA PRO A 75 15.36 0.97 8.95
C PRO A 75 16.63 1.26 9.75
N ILE A 76 17.61 0.38 9.62
CA ILE A 76 18.95 0.52 10.20
C ILE A 76 19.91 0.73 9.04
N HIS A 77 20.44 1.96 8.93
CA HIS A 77 21.42 2.33 7.93
C HIS A 77 22.83 2.34 8.56
N GLN A 78 23.78 1.69 7.92
CA GLN A 78 25.15 1.57 8.41
C GLN A 78 26.15 1.78 7.27
N MET A 79 27.20 2.58 7.54
CA MET A 79 28.30 2.76 6.60
C MET A 79 29.25 1.57 6.67
N LEU A 80 29.66 1.06 5.52
CA LEU A 80 30.71 0.04 5.34
C LEU A 80 32.07 0.70 5.08
N ALA A 81 32.10 1.83 4.38
CA ALA A 81 33.27 2.63 4.10
C ALA A 81 32.88 4.11 4.12
N THR A 82 33.78 4.94 4.65
CA THR A 82 33.53 6.38 4.83
C THR A 82 34.60 7.25 4.21
N GLY A 83 34.30 8.53 4.01
CA GLY A 83 35.30 9.53 3.62
C GLY A 83 36.41 9.71 4.67
N THR A 84 36.09 9.55 5.96
CA THR A 84 37.08 9.59 7.06
C THR A 84 38.02 8.41 7.02
N ASP A 85 37.58 7.23 6.63
CA ASP A 85 38.45 6.06 6.40
C ASP A 85 39.44 6.32 5.26
N ALA A 86 38.96 6.95 4.18
CA ALA A 86 39.78 7.32 3.04
C ALA A 86 40.85 8.37 3.44
N ILE A 87 40.49 9.40 4.22
CA ILE A 87 41.44 10.42 4.73
C ILE A 87 42.46 9.78 5.65
N ALA A 88 42.08 8.79 6.46
CA ALA A 88 42.97 8.05 7.34
C ALA A 88 43.87 7.04 6.60
N GLY A 89 43.85 6.99 5.27
CA GLY A 89 44.70 6.13 4.46
C GLY A 89 44.20 4.69 4.29
N ARG A 90 43.04 4.34 4.82
CA ARG A 90 42.51 2.95 4.75
C ARG A 90 42.20 2.46 3.33
N GLN A 91 42.11 3.41 2.38
CA GLN A 91 41.81 3.12 0.98
C GLN A 91 42.96 3.35 0.01
N ASP A 92 44.16 3.73 0.50
CA ASP A 92 45.31 4.10 -0.34
C ASP A 92 45.83 2.94 -1.21
N TRP A 93 45.66 1.70 -0.76
CA TRP A 93 45.94 0.47 -1.51
C TRP A 93 45.14 0.32 -2.79
N ASN A 94 43.92 0.89 -2.83
CA ASN A 94 42.91 0.67 -3.87
C ASN A 94 42.97 1.74 -4.98
N LYS A 95 43.73 2.82 -4.81
CA LYS A 95 43.84 3.94 -5.75
C LYS A 95 42.52 4.63 -6.11
N ILE A 96 41.43 4.31 -5.40
CA ILE A 96 40.09 4.95 -5.48
C ILE A 96 39.61 5.27 -4.07
N ARG A 97 38.86 6.34 -3.91
CA ARG A 97 38.19 6.71 -2.65
C ARG A 97 36.72 6.64 -2.83
N TYR A 98 36.02 5.94 -1.94
CA TYR A 98 34.59 5.66 -2.04
C TYR A 98 33.95 5.59 -0.65
N ALA A 99 32.64 5.68 -0.64
CA ALA A 99 31.81 5.36 0.50
C ALA A 99 30.79 4.28 0.09
N ASP A 100 30.58 3.31 0.96
CA ASP A 100 29.58 2.26 0.80
C ASP A 100 28.77 2.11 2.08
N ASP A 101 27.55 1.66 1.94
CA ASP A 101 26.62 1.48 3.04
C ASP A 101 25.77 0.21 2.89
N THR A 102 25.02 -0.09 3.94
CA THR A 102 24.06 -1.19 3.99
C THR A 102 22.79 -0.73 4.69
N LEU A 103 21.67 -1.33 4.30
CA LEU A 103 20.36 -1.06 4.86
C LEU A 103 19.71 -2.37 5.30
N THR A 104 19.32 -2.45 6.58
CA THR A 104 18.51 -3.53 7.14
C THR A 104 17.14 -2.97 7.49
N LEU A 105 16.07 -3.58 6.99
CA LEU A 105 14.70 -3.09 7.22
C LEU A 105 13.66 -4.22 7.19
N CYS A 106 12.52 -3.94 7.80
CA CYS A 106 11.29 -4.73 7.58
C CYS A 106 10.64 -4.23 6.29
N VAL A 107 10.28 -5.13 5.37
CA VAL A 107 9.71 -4.75 4.06
C VAL A 107 8.35 -4.04 4.16
N GLN A 108 7.62 -4.21 5.27
CA GLN A 108 6.42 -3.46 5.64
C GLN A 108 6.69 -2.33 6.66
N GLY A 109 7.94 -1.93 6.85
CA GLY A 109 8.34 -0.97 7.90
C GLY A 109 8.08 0.49 7.58
N ALA A 110 7.96 0.85 6.31
CA ALA A 110 7.72 2.19 5.79
C ALA A 110 6.73 2.11 4.63
N THR A 111 6.66 3.08 3.74
CA THR A 111 5.80 3.01 2.54
C THR A 111 6.11 1.75 1.74
N HIS A 112 5.10 0.92 1.48
CA HIS A 112 5.31 -0.40 0.90
C HIS A 112 4.11 -0.93 0.10
N TRP A 113 4.37 -1.99 -0.67
CA TRP A 113 3.35 -2.92 -1.18
C TRP A 113 3.38 -4.22 -0.42
N ASP A 114 2.21 -4.78 -0.17
CA ASP A 114 2.06 -6.16 0.23
C ASP A 114 2.07 -7.09 -0.99
N ALA A 115 2.77 -8.21 -0.86
CA ALA A 115 2.70 -9.31 -1.81
C ALA A 115 1.44 -10.15 -1.57
N LEU A 116 0.95 -10.86 -2.60
CA LEU A 116 -0.24 -11.71 -2.48
C LEU A 116 -0.04 -12.94 -1.59
N GLY A 117 1.20 -13.26 -1.22
CA GLY A 117 1.53 -14.28 -0.23
C GLY A 117 1.68 -13.74 1.19
N HIS A 118 1.47 -12.42 1.44
CA HIS A 118 1.63 -11.82 2.77
C HIS A 118 0.56 -12.26 3.77
N VAL A 119 -0.68 -12.41 3.31
CA VAL A 119 -1.83 -12.84 4.12
C VAL A 119 -2.45 -14.09 3.53
N PHE A 120 -2.87 -15.00 4.38
CA PHE A 120 -3.57 -16.22 4.00
C PHE A 120 -4.74 -16.48 4.95
N TYR A 121 -5.78 -17.14 4.44
CA TYR A 121 -6.99 -17.47 5.18
C TYR A 121 -7.26 -18.97 5.07
N GLU A 122 -7.54 -19.64 6.21
CA GLU A 122 -7.75 -21.11 6.29
C GLU A 122 -6.65 -21.90 5.56
N ASP A 123 -5.40 -21.58 5.85
CA ASP A 123 -4.20 -22.19 5.26
C ASP A 123 -4.08 -22.02 3.72
N LYS A 124 -4.82 -21.07 3.13
CA LYS A 124 -4.77 -20.75 1.70
C LYS A 124 -4.39 -19.31 1.45
N ALA A 125 -3.37 -19.12 0.63
CA ALA A 125 -3.02 -17.85 0.02
C ALA A 125 -3.76 -17.68 -1.32
N TYR A 126 -3.56 -16.54 -1.98
CA TYR A 126 -4.18 -16.23 -3.26
C TYR A 126 -4.04 -17.39 -4.26
N ASN A 127 -5.03 -17.53 -5.13
CA ASN A 127 -5.13 -18.55 -6.16
C ASN A 127 -5.14 -20.00 -5.62
N GLY A 128 -5.46 -20.17 -4.33
CA GLY A 128 -5.57 -21.48 -3.66
C GLY A 128 -4.24 -22.11 -3.27
N HIS A 129 -3.14 -21.38 -3.37
CA HIS A 129 -1.85 -21.88 -2.93
C HIS A 129 -1.84 -22.23 -1.44
N ASP A 130 -1.20 -23.34 -1.09
CA ASP A 130 -1.07 -23.78 0.30
C ASP A 130 -0.12 -22.85 1.06
N ALA A 131 -0.51 -22.43 2.27
CA ALA A 131 0.32 -21.58 3.12
C ALA A 131 1.68 -22.21 3.47
N LYS A 132 1.83 -23.54 3.37
CA LYS A 132 3.12 -24.22 3.54
C LYS A 132 4.18 -23.88 2.50
N LEU A 133 3.76 -23.28 1.38
CA LEU A 133 4.69 -22.72 0.37
C LEU A 133 5.35 -21.41 0.82
N ILE A 134 4.96 -20.92 2.00
CA ILE A 134 5.55 -19.75 2.66
C ILE A 134 6.37 -20.30 3.84
N ASP A 135 7.67 -20.39 3.66
CA ASP A 135 8.57 -21.01 4.63
C ASP A 135 9.69 -20.06 5.10
N SER A 136 10.66 -20.58 5.85
CA SER A 136 11.77 -19.78 6.37
C SER A 136 12.71 -19.19 5.29
N LYS A 137 12.57 -19.60 4.04
CA LYS A 137 13.33 -19.07 2.90
C LYS A 137 12.57 -17.95 2.17
N GLY A 138 11.30 -17.73 2.51
CA GLY A 138 10.41 -16.74 1.92
C GLY A 138 9.22 -17.36 1.21
N LEU A 139 8.63 -16.61 0.30
CA LEU A 139 7.51 -17.04 -0.52
C LEU A 139 8.01 -17.84 -1.72
N ASN A 140 7.72 -19.15 -1.75
CA ASN A 140 8.01 -19.98 -2.93
C ASN A 140 7.01 -19.72 -4.07
N VAL A 141 5.90 -19.03 -3.78
CA VAL A 141 4.87 -18.56 -4.71
C VAL A 141 4.37 -17.19 -4.25
N LEU A 142 3.79 -16.38 -5.12
CA LEU A 142 3.13 -15.12 -4.79
C LEU A 142 4.05 -14.04 -4.18
N GLY A 143 5.38 -14.16 -4.39
CA GLY A 143 6.33 -13.16 -3.94
C GLY A 143 6.17 -11.83 -4.69
N ILE A 144 6.62 -10.74 -4.06
CA ILE A 144 6.45 -9.38 -4.59
C ILE A 144 7.17 -9.17 -5.94
N GLU A 145 8.22 -9.93 -6.22
CA GLU A 145 8.99 -9.86 -7.48
C GLU A 145 8.16 -10.13 -8.73
N HIS A 146 7.03 -10.84 -8.60
CA HIS A 146 6.11 -11.08 -9.72
C HIS A 146 5.43 -9.78 -10.19
N SER A 147 5.32 -8.78 -9.31
CA SER A 147 4.70 -7.48 -9.60
C SER A 147 5.66 -6.43 -10.16
N LYS A 148 6.93 -6.76 -10.37
CA LYS A 148 8.03 -5.83 -10.76
C LYS A 148 7.76 -4.94 -11.98
N SER A 149 6.84 -5.32 -12.86
CA SER A 149 6.48 -4.57 -14.08
C SER A 149 4.97 -4.28 -14.17
N LYS A 150 4.27 -4.23 -13.03
CA LYS A 150 2.81 -4.12 -12.98
C LYS A 150 2.28 -2.87 -12.27
N MET A 151 3.04 -2.28 -11.36
CA MET A 151 2.58 -1.17 -10.50
C MET A 151 2.67 0.18 -11.21
N VAL A 152 2.03 0.29 -12.38
CA VAL A 152 2.01 1.49 -13.25
C VAL A 152 0.64 1.62 -13.88
N GLY A 153 0.06 2.83 -13.86
CA GLY A 153 -1.24 3.09 -14.46
C GLY A 153 -1.85 4.42 -14.05
N ARG A 154 -3.17 4.50 -14.07
CA ARG A 154 -3.92 5.67 -13.59
C ARG A 154 -4.06 5.60 -12.07
N GLY A 155 -3.54 6.61 -11.37
CA GLY A 155 -3.80 6.85 -9.96
C GLY A 155 -4.98 7.81 -9.78
N VAL A 156 -5.79 7.57 -8.76
CA VAL A 156 -6.89 8.46 -8.35
C VAL A 156 -6.81 8.69 -6.85
N LEU A 157 -6.71 9.95 -6.45
CA LEU A 157 -6.75 10.35 -5.04
C LEU A 157 -8.19 10.58 -4.59
N LEU A 158 -8.60 9.92 -3.51
CA LEU A 158 -9.81 10.22 -2.75
C LEU A 158 -9.41 10.90 -1.43
N ASP A 159 -9.54 12.22 -1.35
CA ASP A 159 -9.18 13.01 -0.15
C ASP A 159 -10.34 13.03 0.84
N ILE A 160 -10.51 11.94 1.58
CA ILE A 160 -11.63 11.77 2.52
C ILE A 160 -11.56 12.75 3.68
N ALA A 161 -10.36 13.04 4.20
CA ALA A 161 -10.24 14.02 5.28
C ALA A 161 -10.78 15.39 4.84
N ARG A 162 -10.42 15.86 3.66
CA ARG A 162 -10.91 17.14 3.11
C ARG A 162 -12.39 17.08 2.77
N PHE A 163 -12.87 15.99 2.18
CA PHE A 163 -14.30 15.77 1.90
C PHE A 163 -15.16 15.88 3.16
N ARG A 164 -14.65 15.42 4.30
CA ARG A 164 -15.28 15.59 5.63
C ARG A 164 -15.11 17.01 6.21
N GLY A 165 -14.32 17.88 5.58
CA GLY A 165 -14.02 19.20 6.11
C GLY A 165 -13.08 19.18 7.32
N VAL A 166 -12.27 18.13 7.49
CA VAL A 166 -11.29 18.00 8.57
C VAL A 166 -9.87 17.98 8.03
N LYS A 167 -8.91 18.37 8.84
CA LYS A 167 -7.50 18.32 8.47
C LYS A 167 -6.99 16.88 8.39
N TRP A 168 -7.44 16.05 9.34
CA TRP A 168 -7.21 14.61 9.41
C TRP A 168 -8.36 13.94 10.15
N MET A 169 -8.60 12.69 9.81
CA MET A 169 -9.58 11.85 10.47
C MET A 169 -9.07 11.40 11.85
N ALA A 170 -10.00 11.14 12.78
CA ALA A 170 -9.67 10.56 14.07
C ALA A 170 -9.43 9.03 13.92
N ASP A 171 -8.62 8.48 14.85
CA ASP A 171 -8.43 7.05 14.95
C ASP A 171 -9.78 6.36 15.22
N GLY A 172 -10.05 5.23 14.58
CA GLY A 172 -11.31 4.52 14.68
C GLY A 172 -12.43 5.01 13.75
N GLU A 173 -12.24 6.11 13.03
CA GLU A 173 -13.23 6.56 12.05
C GLU A 173 -13.21 5.69 10.79
N SER A 174 -14.37 5.10 10.47
CA SER A 174 -14.53 4.24 9.31
C SER A 174 -15.00 5.01 8.07
N ILE A 175 -14.58 4.55 6.90
CA ILE A 175 -14.96 5.08 5.58
C ILE A 175 -15.87 4.05 4.90
N SER A 176 -17.10 4.46 4.55
CA SER A 176 -18.06 3.60 3.84
C SER A 176 -17.88 3.67 2.33
N ASN A 177 -18.42 2.66 1.60
CA ASN A 177 -18.44 2.65 0.14
C ASN A 177 -19.19 3.85 -0.45
N ASP A 178 -20.33 4.21 0.15
CA ASP A 178 -21.12 5.38 -0.24
C ASP A 178 -20.33 6.68 -0.10
N GLU A 179 -19.50 6.78 0.92
CA GLU A 179 -18.63 7.94 1.13
C GLU A 179 -17.51 8.02 0.10
N LEU A 180 -16.89 6.90 -0.28
CA LEU A 180 -15.91 6.85 -1.37
C LEU A 180 -16.51 7.33 -2.69
N ASP A 181 -17.70 6.83 -3.04
CA ASP A 181 -18.41 7.24 -4.26
C ASP A 181 -18.82 8.73 -4.23
N LYS A 182 -19.25 9.24 -3.08
CA LYS A 182 -19.57 10.67 -2.90
C LYS A 182 -18.34 11.56 -2.99
N CYS A 183 -17.22 11.16 -2.40
CA CYS A 183 -15.95 11.86 -2.50
C CYS A 183 -15.48 11.91 -3.95
N ALA A 184 -15.50 10.79 -4.67
CA ALA A 184 -15.15 10.75 -6.09
C ALA A 184 -16.02 11.70 -6.93
N LYS A 185 -17.33 11.73 -6.66
CA LYS A 185 -18.26 12.64 -7.32
C LYS A 185 -17.97 14.11 -7.01
N ASP A 186 -17.69 14.45 -5.75
CA ASP A 186 -17.35 15.81 -5.31
C ASP A 186 -16.06 16.29 -5.98
N GLN A 187 -15.08 15.41 -6.11
CA GLN A 187 -13.81 15.64 -6.80
C GLN A 187 -13.90 15.55 -8.33
N ASN A 188 -15.11 15.34 -8.87
CA ASN A 188 -15.36 15.19 -10.31
C ASN A 188 -14.48 14.12 -10.98
N VAL A 189 -14.24 13.01 -10.30
CA VAL A 189 -13.44 11.88 -10.78
C VAL A 189 -14.28 10.59 -10.70
N SER A 190 -14.02 9.66 -11.60
CA SER A 190 -14.65 8.33 -11.60
C SER A 190 -13.62 7.26 -11.29
N ILE A 191 -14.03 6.27 -10.50
CA ILE A 191 -13.22 5.08 -10.24
C ILE A 191 -13.66 3.96 -11.18
N GLY A 192 -12.71 3.29 -11.79
CA GLY A 192 -12.96 2.23 -12.74
C GLY A 192 -11.89 1.15 -12.76
N ARG A 193 -12.06 0.24 -13.72
CA ARG A 193 -11.20 -0.91 -13.89
C ARG A 193 -9.74 -0.50 -14.11
N GLY A 194 -8.86 -1.13 -13.35
CA GLY A 194 -7.42 -0.94 -13.45
C GLY A 194 -6.88 0.31 -12.74
N ASP A 195 -7.73 1.07 -12.02
CA ASP A 195 -7.26 2.23 -11.26
C ASP A 195 -6.47 1.83 -10.00
N PHE A 196 -5.47 2.62 -9.69
CA PHE A 196 -4.80 2.64 -8.39
C PHE A 196 -5.51 3.68 -7.52
N VAL A 197 -6.36 3.21 -6.60
CA VAL A 197 -7.15 4.09 -5.73
C VAL A 197 -6.33 4.44 -4.50
N ILE A 198 -6.13 5.73 -4.26
CA ILE A 198 -5.31 6.23 -3.16
C ILE A 198 -6.22 7.05 -2.24
N ILE A 199 -6.34 6.63 -0.98
CA ILE A 199 -7.24 7.24 0.01
C ILE A 199 -6.42 8.02 1.02
N ARG A 200 -6.71 9.32 1.16
CA ARG A 200 -6.10 10.17 2.17
C ARG A 200 -7.02 10.32 3.38
N THR A 201 -6.53 9.88 4.52
CA THR A 201 -7.16 10.07 5.84
C THR A 201 -6.54 11.23 6.62
N GLY A 202 -5.29 11.59 6.30
CA GLY A 202 -4.49 12.57 7.01
C GLY A 202 -3.79 12.04 8.27
N GLN A 203 -3.91 10.75 8.63
CA GLN A 203 -3.30 10.20 9.84
C GLN A 203 -1.76 10.35 9.82
N MET A 204 -1.13 10.04 8.68
CA MET A 204 0.31 10.24 8.48
C MET A 204 0.71 11.69 8.74
N GLU A 205 -0.01 12.63 8.14
CA GLU A 205 0.26 14.06 8.29
C GLU A 205 0.13 14.54 9.73
N ARG A 206 -0.86 14.01 10.47
CA ARG A 206 -0.99 14.28 11.90
C ARG A 206 0.27 13.88 12.67
N CYS A 207 0.75 12.66 12.46
CA CYS A 207 1.94 12.16 13.13
C CYS A 207 3.18 13.02 12.83
N LEU A 208 3.34 13.42 11.58
CA LEU A 208 4.45 14.28 11.15
C LEU A 208 4.33 15.70 11.73
N ALA A 209 3.12 16.28 11.77
CA ALA A 209 2.87 17.60 12.36
C ALA A 209 3.11 17.61 13.88
N GLU A 210 2.71 16.55 14.57
CA GLU A 210 2.92 16.36 16.00
C GLU A 210 4.35 15.88 16.34
N LYS A 211 5.15 15.53 15.32
CA LYS A 211 6.49 14.95 15.48
C LYS A 211 6.50 13.71 16.39
N LYS A 212 5.45 12.91 16.26
CA LYS A 212 5.24 11.74 17.12
C LYS A 212 4.45 10.67 16.36
N TRP A 213 5.03 9.50 16.20
CA TRP A 213 4.34 8.36 15.62
C TRP A 213 3.29 7.73 16.53
N GLY A 214 3.52 7.74 17.86
CA GLY A 214 2.56 7.21 18.82
C GLY A 214 2.15 5.79 18.52
N GLY A 215 0.85 5.56 18.37
CA GLY A 215 0.25 4.28 18.02
C GLY A 215 0.08 4.06 16.51
N TYR A 216 0.70 4.85 15.63
CA TYR A 216 0.46 4.78 14.19
C TYR A 216 0.58 3.35 13.64
N ALA A 217 1.74 2.71 13.75
CA ALA A 217 1.93 1.34 13.27
C ALA A 217 1.52 0.31 14.35
N GLY A 218 0.38 -0.31 14.17
CA GLY A 218 -0.16 -1.35 15.05
C GLY A 218 -1.30 -0.90 15.97
N GLY A 219 -1.57 0.39 16.08
CA GLY A 219 -2.67 0.95 16.89
C GLY A 219 -3.97 1.18 16.12
N ASP A 220 -4.85 1.96 16.72
CA ASP A 220 -6.09 2.39 16.09
C ASP A 220 -5.82 3.35 14.94
N ALA A 221 -6.65 3.26 13.88
CA ALA A 221 -6.48 4.03 12.66
C ALA A 221 -7.82 4.29 11.97
N PRO A 222 -7.98 5.41 11.26
CA PRO A 222 -9.06 5.56 10.31
C PRO A 222 -8.83 4.62 9.13
N GLY A 223 -9.91 4.18 8.47
CA GLY A 223 -9.77 3.31 7.32
C GLY A 223 -11.09 2.82 6.76
N VAL A 224 -11.02 2.03 5.71
CA VAL A 224 -12.22 1.51 5.04
C VAL A 224 -12.96 0.48 5.89
N LYS A 225 -14.28 0.42 5.75
CA LYS A 225 -15.12 -0.63 6.33
C LYS A 225 -14.89 -1.96 5.62
N PHE A 226 -15.27 -3.06 6.27
CA PHE A 226 -15.24 -4.39 5.70
C PHE A 226 -16.01 -4.49 4.36
N GLU A 227 -17.14 -3.78 4.22
CA GLU A 227 -17.92 -3.76 2.98
C GLU A 227 -17.11 -3.30 1.75
N ASN A 228 -15.98 -2.62 1.95
CA ASN A 228 -15.15 -2.13 0.87
C ASN A 228 -14.59 -3.26 -0.03
N CYS A 229 -14.44 -4.47 0.48
CA CYS A 229 -14.03 -5.62 -0.35
C CYS A 229 -14.98 -5.85 -1.54
N TYR A 230 -16.30 -5.62 -1.36
CA TYR A 230 -17.28 -5.72 -2.44
C TYR A 230 -17.15 -4.57 -3.44
N TRP A 231 -16.89 -3.35 -2.95
CA TRP A 231 -16.67 -2.17 -3.78
C TRP A 231 -15.41 -2.32 -4.65
N CYS A 232 -14.31 -2.79 -4.08
CA CYS A 232 -13.08 -3.06 -4.83
C CYS A 232 -13.30 -4.06 -5.97
N GLN A 233 -14.08 -5.13 -5.72
CA GLN A 233 -14.43 -6.12 -6.73
C GLN A 233 -15.34 -5.55 -7.80
N GLU A 234 -16.36 -4.76 -7.42
CA GLU A 234 -17.31 -4.13 -8.35
C GLU A 234 -16.61 -3.14 -9.29
N LYS A 235 -15.70 -2.31 -8.75
CA LYS A 235 -14.94 -1.33 -9.54
C LYS A 235 -13.78 -1.95 -10.32
N GLU A 236 -13.44 -3.21 -10.07
CA GLU A 236 -12.30 -3.91 -10.70
C GLU A 236 -10.99 -3.12 -10.58
N ILE A 237 -10.73 -2.49 -9.43
CA ILE A 237 -9.52 -1.70 -9.22
C ILE A 237 -8.26 -2.57 -9.26
N ALA A 238 -7.13 -2.00 -9.65
CA ALA A 238 -5.84 -2.68 -9.67
C ALA A 238 -5.24 -2.81 -8.28
N ALA A 239 -5.32 -1.73 -7.50
CA ALA A 239 -4.79 -1.67 -6.15
C ALA A 239 -5.49 -0.58 -5.32
N ILE A 240 -5.39 -0.69 -4.00
CA ILE A 240 -5.82 0.34 -3.05
C ILE A 240 -4.64 0.76 -2.17
N CYS A 241 -4.51 2.05 -1.89
CA CYS A 241 -3.43 2.60 -1.08
C CYS A 241 -3.98 3.59 -0.06
N THR A 242 -3.32 3.69 1.11
CA THR A 242 -3.69 4.67 2.13
C THR A 242 -2.46 5.26 2.82
N ASP A 243 -2.68 6.38 3.50
CA ASP A 243 -1.73 7.01 4.42
C ASP A 243 -1.83 6.45 5.85
N THR A 244 -2.42 5.26 6.01
CA THR A 244 -2.50 4.50 7.27
C THR A 244 -1.63 3.24 7.18
N TRP A 245 -1.45 2.54 8.31
CA TRP A 245 -0.60 1.37 8.39
C TRP A 245 -1.29 0.04 8.03
N GLY A 246 -2.61 0.06 7.76
CA GLY A 246 -3.39 -1.16 7.57
C GLY A 246 -4.68 -0.96 6.77
N VAL A 247 -4.81 0.07 5.95
CA VAL A 247 -5.93 0.36 5.03
C VAL A 247 -7.32 0.34 5.69
N GLU A 248 -7.68 -0.76 6.39
CA GLU A 248 -8.98 -0.91 7.06
C GLU A 248 -9.03 -0.22 8.42
N VAL A 249 -10.24 0.13 8.85
CA VAL A 249 -10.48 0.81 10.12
C VAL A 249 -10.04 -0.03 11.32
N ARG A 250 -9.44 0.64 12.31
CA ARG A 250 -9.12 0.04 13.61
C ARG A 250 -9.55 0.99 14.74
N PRO A 251 -10.24 0.49 15.80
CA PRO A 251 -10.59 -0.92 16.05
C PRO A 251 -11.39 -1.54 14.90
N ASN A 252 -11.15 -2.83 14.62
CA ASN A 252 -11.88 -3.51 13.55
C ASN A 252 -13.37 -3.63 13.88
N GLU A 253 -14.22 -3.77 12.87
CA GLU A 253 -15.68 -3.90 13.00
C GLU A 253 -16.12 -5.19 13.71
N THR A 254 -15.17 -6.05 14.09
CA THR A 254 -15.39 -7.29 14.82
C THR A 254 -14.24 -7.60 15.78
N VAL A 255 -14.55 -8.29 16.85
CA VAL A 255 -13.55 -8.87 17.79
C VAL A 255 -13.18 -10.31 17.43
N GLU A 256 -13.87 -10.91 16.45
CA GLU A 256 -13.67 -12.31 16.05
C GLU A 256 -12.45 -12.51 15.12
N ALA A 257 -11.95 -11.43 14.53
CA ALA A 257 -10.79 -11.44 13.66
C ALA A 257 -10.02 -10.12 13.78
N ASN A 258 -8.70 -10.18 13.63
CA ASN A 258 -7.86 -9.02 13.47
C ASN A 258 -7.65 -8.78 11.98
N GLN A 259 -7.92 -7.56 11.51
CA GLN A 259 -7.86 -7.16 10.10
C GLN A 259 -8.72 -8.06 9.16
N PRO A 260 -10.04 -8.15 9.41
CA PRO A 260 -10.94 -9.05 8.67
C PRO A 260 -11.05 -8.73 7.17
N TRP A 261 -10.86 -7.50 6.77
CA TRP A 261 -10.87 -7.07 5.38
C TRP A 261 -9.64 -7.63 4.64
N HIS A 262 -8.45 -7.62 5.25
CA HIS A 262 -7.23 -8.23 4.69
C HIS A 262 -7.41 -9.72 4.41
N TRP A 263 -8.13 -10.44 5.29
CA TRP A 263 -8.40 -11.87 5.13
C TRP A 263 -9.21 -12.20 3.88
N VAL A 264 -9.92 -11.22 3.32
CA VAL A 264 -10.70 -11.40 2.08
C VAL A 264 -9.92 -10.89 0.88
N VAL A 265 -9.43 -9.65 0.94
CA VAL A 265 -8.96 -8.97 -0.28
C VAL A 265 -7.64 -9.53 -0.80
N ILE A 266 -6.71 -9.93 0.05
CA ILE A 266 -5.45 -10.51 -0.40
C ILE A 266 -5.65 -11.97 -0.84
N PRO A 267 -6.07 -12.91 0.02
CA PRO A 267 -6.07 -14.33 -0.35
C PRO A 267 -7.22 -14.72 -1.29
N ALA A 268 -8.39 -14.09 -1.22
CA ALA A 268 -9.49 -14.44 -2.11
C ALA A 268 -9.46 -13.64 -3.42
N MET A 269 -9.33 -12.33 -3.33
CA MET A 269 -9.43 -11.45 -4.50
C MET A 269 -8.11 -11.30 -5.27
N GLY A 270 -6.96 -11.44 -4.59
CA GLY A 270 -5.66 -11.09 -5.13
C GLY A 270 -5.51 -9.58 -5.31
N LEU A 271 -6.13 -8.78 -4.44
CA LEU A 271 -6.02 -7.32 -4.46
C LEU A 271 -4.70 -6.90 -3.85
N CYS A 272 -3.91 -6.13 -4.60
CA CYS A 272 -2.70 -5.50 -4.10
C CYS A 272 -3.05 -4.28 -3.25
N MET A 273 -2.31 -4.09 -2.15
CA MET A 273 -2.47 -2.91 -1.30
C MET A 273 -1.16 -2.22 -1.00
N GLY A 274 -1.24 -0.90 -0.92
CA GLY A 274 -0.14 -0.04 -0.52
C GLY A 274 -0.45 0.66 0.79
N GLU A 275 0.53 0.71 1.69
CA GLU A 275 0.36 1.25 3.02
C GLU A 275 1.44 2.30 3.34
N ILE A 276 1.13 3.16 4.30
CA ILE A 276 2.05 4.18 4.83
C ILE A 276 2.46 5.18 3.72
N PHE A 277 1.52 5.60 2.87
CA PHE A 277 1.77 6.58 1.82
C PHE A 277 1.80 8.01 2.38
N TYR A 278 2.67 8.86 1.85
CA TYR A 278 2.68 10.29 2.14
C TYR A 278 1.92 11.06 1.06
N LEU A 279 0.81 11.67 1.43
CA LEU A 279 -0.15 12.18 0.44
C LEU A 279 -0.38 13.70 0.49
N LYS A 280 0.25 14.41 1.45
CA LYS A 280 -0.03 15.83 1.70
C LYS A 280 0.16 16.71 0.47
N GLU A 281 1.35 16.68 -0.11
CA GLU A 281 1.72 17.57 -1.22
C GLU A 281 0.88 17.31 -2.47
N LEU A 282 0.62 16.02 -2.78
CA LEU A 282 -0.28 15.64 -3.87
C LEU A 282 -1.70 16.15 -3.60
N ALA A 283 -2.23 16.01 -2.38
CA ALA A 283 -3.57 16.45 -2.03
C ALA A 283 -3.71 17.99 -2.09
N GLU A 284 -2.68 18.74 -1.71
CA GLU A 284 -2.65 20.20 -1.83
C GLU A 284 -2.68 20.63 -3.31
N ASP A 285 -1.89 20.00 -4.18
CA ASP A 285 -1.87 20.27 -5.61
C ASP A 285 -3.19 19.89 -6.31
N CYS A 286 -3.78 18.76 -5.91
CA CYS A 286 -5.09 18.34 -6.44
C CYS A 286 -6.21 19.36 -6.13
N VAL A 287 -6.14 20.00 -4.98
CA VAL A 287 -7.08 21.10 -4.64
C VAL A 287 -6.80 22.35 -5.45
N GLU A 288 -5.52 22.68 -5.66
CA GLU A 288 -5.13 23.88 -6.40
C GLU A 288 -5.62 23.84 -7.85
N ASP A 289 -5.49 22.71 -8.53
CA ASP A 289 -5.86 22.57 -9.94
C ASP A 289 -7.19 21.84 -10.21
N GLY A 290 -7.82 21.26 -9.15
CA GLY A 290 -9.07 20.51 -9.27
C GLY A 290 -8.92 19.14 -9.96
N VAL A 291 -7.69 18.61 -10.11
CA VAL A 291 -7.41 17.37 -10.82
C VAL A 291 -6.93 16.31 -9.83
N TYR A 292 -7.73 15.26 -9.65
CA TYR A 292 -7.51 14.17 -8.67
C TYR A 292 -7.07 12.85 -9.33
N GLU A 293 -6.73 12.90 -10.61
CA GLU A 293 -6.18 11.77 -11.36
C GLU A 293 -4.80 12.11 -11.93
N PHE A 294 -3.94 11.12 -12.04
CA PHE A 294 -2.54 11.30 -12.43
C PHE A 294 -1.94 10.02 -12.98
N PHE A 295 -0.79 10.12 -13.61
CA PHE A 295 0.04 8.96 -13.90
C PHE A 295 0.69 8.47 -12.60
N PHE A 296 0.43 7.21 -12.26
CA PHE A 296 0.98 6.55 -11.09
C PHE A 296 2.07 5.56 -11.48
N CYS A 297 3.19 5.58 -10.77
CA CYS A 297 4.30 4.66 -10.96
C CYS A 297 4.91 4.29 -9.59
N GLY A 298 4.79 3.02 -9.18
CA GLY A 298 5.26 2.54 -7.89
C GLY A 298 5.76 1.09 -7.93
N PRO A 299 6.67 0.70 -8.85
CA PRO A 299 7.13 -0.68 -8.93
C PRO A 299 7.86 -1.08 -7.64
N PRO A 300 7.70 -2.34 -7.19
CA PRO A 300 8.42 -2.86 -6.03
C PRO A 300 9.90 -3.11 -6.35
N LEU A 301 10.72 -3.20 -5.33
CA LEU A 301 12.04 -3.84 -5.44
C LEU A 301 11.84 -5.32 -5.80
N ILE A 302 12.78 -5.88 -6.55
CA ILE A 302 12.75 -7.28 -7.00
C ILE A 302 13.30 -8.16 -5.86
N ILE A 303 12.56 -8.26 -4.76
CA ILE A 303 12.94 -9.08 -3.61
C ILE A 303 12.39 -10.49 -3.84
N THR A 304 13.23 -11.42 -4.25
CA THR A 304 12.83 -12.81 -4.50
C THR A 304 12.24 -13.44 -3.25
N GLY A 305 11.01 -13.93 -3.34
CA GLY A 305 10.27 -14.50 -2.22
C GLY A 305 9.90 -13.49 -1.13
N GLY A 306 9.92 -12.19 -1.45
CA GLY A 306 9.55 -11.14 -0.50
C GLY A 306 8.04 -11.09 -0.22
N THR A 307 7.67 -10.93 1.06
CA THR A 307 6.26 -10.75 1.49
C THR A 307 5.73 -9.35 1.19
N GLY A 308 6.56 -8.46 0.72
CA GLY A 308 6.26 -7.09 0.35
C GLY A 308 7.52 -6.38 -0.10
N SER A 309 7.42 -5.10 -0.36
CA SER A 309 8.56 -4.27 -0.76
C SER A 309 8.40 -2.85 -0.29
N PRO A 310 9.44 -2.25 0.32
CA PRO A 310 9.49 -0.81 0.44
C PRO A 310 9.53 -0.18 -0.95
N ILE A 311 8.91 0.97 -1.09
CA ILE A 311 8.78 1.68 -2.36
C ILE A 311 8.90 3.19 -2.19
N ASN A 312 9.22 3.87 -3.27
CA ASN A 312 9.03 5.31 -3.42
C ASN A 312 8.06 5.55 -4.60
N PRO A 313 6.74 5.39 -4.39
CA PRO A 313 5.77 5.54 -5.45
C PRO A 313 5.66 7.02 -5.85
N GLN A 314 5.35 7.26 -7.11
CA GLN A 314 5.25 8.61 -7.66
C GLN A 314 3.91 8.84 -8.32
N ALA A 315 3.33 10.02 -8.05
CA ALA A 315 2.25 10.61 -8.84
C ALA A 315 2.85 11.69 -9.74
N ILE A 316 2.51 11.68 -11.02
CA ILE A 316 3.02 12.62 -12.02
C ILE A 316 1.83 13.29 -12.72
N LYS A 317 1.77 14.61 -12.67
CA LYS A 317 0.65 15.42 -13.22
C LYS A 317 1.05 16.29 -14.41
#